data_fb661e93e8bd84c7ef5a6efd347d7baf
#
_entry.id   fb661e93e8bd84c7ef5a6efd347d7baf
#
_cell.length_a   1.000
_cell.length_b   1.000
_cell.length_c   1.000
_cell.angle_alpha   90.00
_cell.angle_beta   90.00
_cell.angle_gamma   90.00
#
_symmetry.space_group_name_H-M   'P 1'
#
loop_
_entity.id
_entity.type
_entity.pdbx_description
1 polymer ?
#
loop_
_entity_poly.entity_id
_entity_poly.type
_entity_poly.pdbx_seq_one_letter_code
_entity_poly.pdbx_strand_id
1 'polypeptide(L)'
;MQTDVFSPMFMDPNFANAGPVSGALCPGEWEPASPQPAAILQALLGKSALLNLKDQEQADISQHLNYLFVPSKIEKSINCYFEFWHPHCPIVHRPSFNIETAPIPLLISMTLMGAMYSQAEHEVGSAKVALDLAELFIYSLDDFTDEFEIQQMLKFSSTSSQNQTSVPSYVALKNLQAAYLMIVVQTWAGNAAARRRATETRFSTVIKVRL
;
A
#
# COMPACT_ATOMS: atom_id res chain seq x y z
N MET A 1 -18.00 21.76 -15.72
CA MET A 1 -17.54 22.33 -14.44
C MET A 1 -17.56 21.21 -13.42
N GLN A 2 -16.46 20.54 -13.26
CA GLN A 2 -16.27 19.48 -12.28
C GLN A 2 -15.57 20.12 -11.09
N THR A 3 -16.29 20.29 -10.00
CA THR A 3 -15.76 20.84 -8.75
C THR A 3 -14.89 19.77 -8.11
N ASP A 4 -13.58 20.03 -8.04
CA ASP A 4 -12.60 19.25 -7.26
C ASP A 4 -12.97 19.33 -5.78
N VAL A 5 -13.71 18.35 -5.29
CA VAL A 5 -14.20 18.27 -3.90
C VAL A 5 -13.07 17.84 -2.94
N PHE A 6 -11.90 17.43 -3.44
CA PHE A 6 -10.83 16.85 -2.63
C PHE A 6 -9.56 17.68 -2.51
N SER A 7 -9.50 18.87 -3.11
CA SER A 7 -8.25 19.61 -3.24
C SER A 7 -7.74 20.40 -2.02
N PRO A 8 -8.52 20.87 -1.04
CA PRO A 8 -7.95 21.70 0.03
C PRO A 8 -7.53 20.98 1.30
N MET A 9 -7.89 19.71 1.49
CA MET A 9 -7.72 19.07 2.80
C MET A 9 -6.33 18.47 3.07
N PHE A 10 -5.50 18.33 2.03
CA PHE A 10 -4.21 17.64 2.12
C PHE A 10 -2.97 18.49 1.86
N MET A 11 -3.13 19.77 1.56
CA MET A 11 -2.03 20.73 1.35
C MET A 11 -2.20 21.97 2.24
N ASP A 12 -2.16 21.80 3.56
CA ASP A 12 -1.95 22.91 4.46
C ASP A 12 -0.44 23.20 4.53
N PRO A 13 0.05 24.34 4.00
CA PRO A 13 1.47 24.70 4.04
C PRO A 13 1.99 24.92 5.47
N ASN A 14 1.13 24.99 6.49
CA ASN A 14 1.54 25.07 7.88
C ASN A 14 1.90 23.71 8.51
N PHE A 15 1.71 22.59 7.81
CA PHE A 15 2.08 21.26 8.29
C PHE A 15 3.60 21.06 8.43
N ALA A 16 4.42 21.90 7.80
CA ALA A 16 5.88 21.85 7.91
C ALA A 16 6.44 22.28 9.30
N ASN A 17 5.60 22.79 10.20
CA ASN A 17 6.01 23.35 11.49
C ASN A 17 5.48 22.60 12.72
N ALA A 18 4.90 21.40 12.57
CA ALA A 18 4.62 20.54 13.68
C ALA A 18 5.95 19.95 14.18
N GLY A 19 6.43 20.45 15.33
CA GLY A 19 7.64 19.95 15.97
C GLY A 19 7.55 18.44 16.26
N PRO A 20 8.68 17.74 16.44
CA PRO A 20 8.71 16.28 16.57
C PRO A 20 7.86 15.84 17.75
N VAL A 21 6.76 15.15 17.46
CA VAL A 21 5.98 14.46 18.49
C VAL A 21 6.84 13.29 18.94
N SER A 22 7.41 13.40 20.13
CA SER A 22 8.24 12.38 20.77
C SER A 22 7.42 11.10 20.99
N GLY A 23 7.50 10.23 20.05
CA GLY A 23 6.88 8.90 19.99
C GLY A 23 7.55 8.08 18.90
N ALA A 24 8.87 8.29 18.73
CA ALA A 24 9.68 7.43 17.88
C ALA A 24 9.46 5.99 18.32
N LEU A 25 9.05 5.13 17.35
CA LEU A 25 9.27 3.70 17.50
C LEU A 25 10.73 3.55 17.90
N CYS A 26 10.99 2.88 19.04
CA CYS A 26 12.36 2.55 19.41
C CYS A 26 13.02 1.98 18.15
N PRO A 27 14.20 2.46 17.75
CA PRO A 27 14.93 1.84 16.69
C PRO A 27 15.24 0.42 17.14
N GLY A 28 14.39 -0.53 16.78
CA GLY A 28 14.75 -1.93 16.77
C GLY A 28 15.90 -2.02 15.80
N GLU A 29 17.05 -2.51 16.24
CA GLU A 29 18.15 -2.83 15.37
C GLU A 29 17.61 -3.75 14.28
N TRP A 30 17.35 -3.19 13.10
CA TRP A 30 17.03 -3.97 11.91
C TRP A 30 18.24 -4.81 11.64
N GLU A 31 18.17 -6.09 11.98
CA GLU A 31 19.20 -7.02 11.56
C GLU A 31 19.33 -6.94 10.04
N PRO A 32 20.55 -6.88 9.48
CA PRO A 32 20.79 -6.75 8.03
C PRO A 32 20.20 -7.92 7.21
N ALA A 33 19.58 -8.89 7.84
CA ALA A 33 19.00 -10.09 7.25
C ALA A 33 17.46 -10.11 7.24
N SER A 34 16.76 -9.00 7.49
CA SER A 34 15.29 -9.00 7.38
C SER A 34 14.87 -9.43 5.95
N PRO A 35 14.02 -10.48 5.81
CA PRO A 35 13.60 -10.97 4.50
C PRO A 35 12.63 -10.02 3.79
N GLN A 36 12.06 -9.02 4.48
CA GLN A 36 11.02 -8.15 3.97
C GLN A 36 11.42 -7.34 2.74
N PRO A 37 12.56 -6.62 2.69
CA PRO A 37 12.95 -5.85 1.51
C PRO A 37 13.14 -6.73 0.28
N ALA A 38 13.75 -7.91 0.44
CA ALA A 38 13.94 -8.86 -0.65
C ALA A 38 12.59 -9.39 -1.18
N ALA A 39 11.66 -9.71 -0.28
CA ALA A 39 10.32 -10.18 -0.65
C ALA A 39 9.51 -9.08 -1.38
N ILE A 40 9.61 -7.82 -0.94
CA ILE A 40 8.99 -6.68 -1.63
C ILE A 40 9.56 -6.54 -3.05
N LEU A 41 10.88 -6.53 -3.18
CA LEU A 41 11.54 -6.41 -4.49
C LEU A 41 11.14 -7.57 -5.41
N GLN A 42 11.15 -8.80 -4.92
CA GLN A 42 10.72 -9.97 -5.69
C GLN A 42 9.27 -9.83 -6.17
N ALA A 43 8.36 -9.40 -5.30
CA ALA A 43 6.96 -9.21 -5.63
C ALA A 43 6.76 -8.15 -6.74
N LEU A 44 7.40 -6.98 -6.61
CA LEU A 44 7.24 -5.88 -7.54
C LEU A 44 7.99 -6.12 -8.86
N LEU A 45 9.21 -6.64 -8.83
CA LEU A 45 9.95 -7.02 -10.02
C LEU A 45 9.27 -8.17 -10.78
N GLY A 46 8.66 -9.12 -10.07
CA GLY A 46 7.85 -10.15 -10.68
C GLY A 46 6.66 -9.58 -11.46
N LYS A 47 6.04 -8.49 -10.99
CA LYS A 47 4.98 -7.81 -11.73
C LYS A 47 5.51 -7.00 -12.91
N SER A 48 6.64 -6.32 -12.77
CA SER A 48 7.25 -5.60 -13.89
C SER A 48 7.66 -6.54 -15.04
N ALA A 49 8.10 -7.75 -14.74
CA ALA A 49 8.44 -8.75 -15.74
C ALA A 49 7.24 -9.24 -16.59
N LEU A 50 6.01 -9.09 -16.07
CA LEU A 50 4.79 -9.41 -16.83
C LEU A 50 4.38 -8.29 -17.81
N LEU A 51 4.96 -7.12 -17.66
CA LEU A 51 4.74 -5.99 -18.56
C LEU A 51 5.77 -6.10 -19.69
N ASN A 52 5.32 -5.99 -20.95
CA ASN A 52 6.23 -6.01 -22.12
C ASN A 52 7.03 -4.70 -22.20
N LEU A 53 7.89 -4.46 -21.22
CA LEU A 53 8.74 -3.28 -21.13
C LEU A 53 10.05 -3.52 -21.89
N LYS A 54 10.65 -2.44 -22.39
CA LYS A 54 12.00 -2.47 -22.95
C LYS A 54 13.04 -2.69 -21.85
N ASP A 55 14.18 -3.27 -22.19
CA ASP A 55 15.24 -3.56 -21.21
C ASP A 55 15.67 -2.33 -20.41
N GLN A 56 15.73 -1.15 -21.05
CA GLN A 56 16.06 0.09 -20.37
C GLN A 56 14.97 0.51 -19.35
N GLU A 57 13.70 0.41 -19.72
CA GLU A 57 12.57 0.73 -18.82
C GLU A 57 12.55 -0.22 -17.63
N GLN A 58 12.83 -1.51 -17.86
CA GLN A 58 12.94 -2.51 -16.81
C GLN A 58 14.12 -2.22 -15.85
N ALA A 59 15.26 -1.79 -16.40
CA ALA A 59 16.44 -1.41 -15.61
C ALA A 59 16.15 -0.17 -14.76
N ASP A 60 15.52 0.85 -15.32
CA ASP A 60 15.15 2.09 -14.62
C ASP A 60 14.18 1.82 -13.47
N ILE A 61 13.16 1.01 -13.72
CA ILE A 61 12.20 0.56 -12.67
C ILE A 61 12.96 -0.18 -11.56
N SER A 62 13.82 -1.12 -11.93
CA SER A 62 14.59 -1.90 -10.96
C SER A 62 15.48 -1.00 -10.09
N GLN A 63 16.09 0.03 -10.69
CA GLN A 63 16.88 1.01 -9.95
C GLN A 63 16.06 1.77 -8.92
N HIS A 64 14.86 2.27 -9.30
CA HIS A 64 13.96 2.99 -8.40
C HIS A 64 13.45 2.09 -7.25
N LEU A 65 13.09 0.85 -7.54
CA LEU A 65 12.65 -0.10 -6.53
C LEU A 65 13.77 -0.45 -5.54
N ASN A 66 14.98 -0.75 -6.05
CA ASN A 66 16.15 -1.04 -5.20
C ASN A 66 16.55 0.18 -4.35
N TYR A 67 16.37 1.39 -4.86
CA TYR A 67 16.63 2.61 -4.10
C TYR A 67 15.60 2.81 -2.97
N LEU A 68 14.33 2.56 -3.24
CA LEU A 68 13.24 2.86 -2.30
C LEU A 68 13.09 1.79 -1.21
N PHE A 69 13.18 0.50 -1.58
CA PHE A 69 12.89 -0.60 -0.67
C PHE A 69 14.12 -1.16 0.03
N VAL A 70 14.96 -0.26 0.57
CA VAL A 70 16.00 -0.65 1.53
C VAL A 70 15.49 -0.48 2.96
N PRO A 71 15.98 -1.25 3.95
CA PRO A 71 15.47 -1.25 5.32
C PRO A 71 15.29 0.15 5.92
N SER A 72 16.32 0.98 5.85
CA SER A 72 16.31 2.33 6.43
C SER A 72 15.27 3.26 5.80
N LYS A 73 14.97 3.11 4.51
CA LYS A 73 13.94 3.91 3.83
C LYS A 73 12.55 3.41 4.07
N ILE A 74 12.36 2.09 4.17
CA ILE A 74 11.10 1.50 4.60
C ILE A 74 10.74 2.02 5.98
N GLU A 75 11.67 1.93 6.94
CA GLU A 75 11.47 2.43 8.30
C GLU A 75 11.13 3.93 8.32
N LYS A 76 11.94 4.75 7.62
CA LYS A 76 11.69 6.19 7.48
C LYS A 76 10.30 6.46 6.93
N SER A 77 9.91 5.78 5.86
CA SER A 77 8.60 5.97 5.21
C SER A 77 7.44 5.52 6.12
N ILE A 78 7.59 4.41 6.83
CA ILE A 78 6.59 3.96 7.81
C ILE A 78 6.43 4.98 8.95
N ASN A 79 7.52 5.58 9.42
CA ASN A 79 7.45 6.66 10.41
C ASN A 79 6.70 7.88 9.85
N CYS A 80 7.01 8.31 8.61
CA CYS A 80 6.26 9.37 7.93
C CYS A 80 4.77 9.02 7.76
N TYR A 81 4.42 7.77 7.42
CA TYR A 81 3.04 7.33 7.37
C TYR A 81 2.33 7.53 8.71
N PHE A 82 2.94 7.08 9.82
CA PHE A 82 2.34 7.21 11.14
C PHE A 82 2.28 8.65 11.65
N GLU A 83 3.20 9.49 11.24
CA GLU A 83 3.28 10.89 11.65
C GLU A 83 2.28 11.76 10.87
N PHE A 84 2.23 11.62 9.54
CA PHE A 84 1.51 12.56 8.69
C PHE A 84 0.17 12.04 8.19
N TRP A 85 0.06 10.76 7.81
CA TRP A 85 -1.18 10.22 7.27
C TRP A 85 -2.09 9.60 8.31
N HIS A 86 -1.55 8.75 9.16
CA HIS A 86 -2.31 7.96 10.12
C HIS A 86 -3.24 8.78 11.05
N PRO A 87 -2.89 9.98 11.52
CA PRO A 87 -3.79 10.80 12.33
C PRO A 87 -5.11 11.15 11.64
N HIS A 88 -5.12 11.21 10.31
CA HIS A 88 -6.31 11.54 9.52
C HIS A 88 -7.18 10.31 9.22
N CYS A 89 -6.56 9.13 9.12
CA CYS A 89 -7.25 7.88 8.81
C CYS A 89 -6.56 6.69 9.48
N PRO A 90 -6.85 6.41 10.78
CA PRO A 90 -6.15 5.43 11.59
C PRO A 90 -6.62 3.99 11.31
N ILE A 91 -6.46 3.52 10.07
CA ILE A 91 -6.87 2.16 9.66
C ILE A 91 -5.91 1.06 10.14
N VAL A 92 -4.68 1.40 10.50
CA VAL A 92 -3.67 0.46 11.01
C VAL A 92 -3.49 0.71 12.50
N HIS A 93 -3.64 -0.31 13.33
CA HIS A 93 -3.44 -0.17 14.77
C HIS A 93 -1.94 -0.07 15.10
N ARG A 94 -1.46 1.17 15.33
CA ARG A 94 -0.05 1.49 15.55
C ARG A 94 0.62 0.68 16.65
N PRO A 95 0.00 0.46 17.85
CA PRO A 95 0.64 -0.28 18.94
C PRO A 95 0.94 -1.75 18.63
N SER A 96 0.18 -2.38 17.72
CA SER A 96 0.39 -3.77 17.32
C SER A 96 1.10 -3.91 15.97
N PHE A 97 1.48 -2.80 15.34
CA PHE A 97 2.17 -2.84 14.06
C PHE A 97 3.65 -3.15 14.27
N ASN A 98 4.15 -4.14 13.55
CA ASN A 98 5.57 -4.48 13.51
C ASN A 98 5.98 -4.67 12.04
N ILE A 99 7.03 -3.96 11.63
CA ILE A 99 7.56 -3.99 10.26
C ILE A 99 7.98 -5.41 9.85
N GLU A 100 8.61 -6.15 10.76
CA GLU A 100 9.15 -7.49 10.46
C GLU A 100 8.08 -8.54 10.19
N THR A 101 6.91 -8.40 10.82
CA THR A 101 5.80 -9.35 10.72
C THR A 101 4.64 -8.85 9.87
N ALA A 102 4.70 -7.60 9.41
CA ALA A 102 3.66 -7.03 8.57
C ALA A 102 3.59 -7.75 7.21
N PRO A 103 2.39 -8.07 6.71
CA PRO A 103 2.24 -8.61 5.37
C PRO A 103 2.81 -7.68 4.30
N ILE A 104 3.46 -8.26 3.32
CA ILE A 104 4.13 -7.54 2.22
C ILE A 104 3.23 -6.49 1.53
N PRO A 105 1.95 -6.80 1.18
CA PRO A 105 1.07 -5.81 0.56
C PRO A 105 0.86 -4.57 1.42
N LEU A 106 0.66 -4.74 2.73
CA LEU A 106 0.47 -3.63 3.65
C LEU A 106 1.75 -2.81 3.80
N LEU A 107 2.90 -3.49 3.93
CA LEU A 107 4.19 -2.82 4.06
C LEU A 107 4.53 -1.98 2.83
N ILE A 108 4.26 -2.50 1.62
CA ILE A 108 4.41 -1.76 0.36
C ILE A 108 3.54 -0.50 0.38
N SER A 109 2.25 -0.64 0.66
CA SER A 109 1.30 0.49 0.61
C SER A 109 1.65 1.57 1.62
N MET A 110 2.00 1.20 2.85
CA MET A 110 2.43 2.14 3.89
C MET A 110 3.74 2.83 3.53
N THR A 111 4.71 2.09 2.98
CA THR A 111 5.99 2.66 2.53
C THR A 111 5.76 3.68 1.42
N LEU A 112 4.95 3.37 0.41
CA LEU A 112 4.65 4.29 -0.68
C LEU A 112 3.88 5.51 -0.20
N MET A 113 2.89 5.34 0.67
CA MET A 113 2.15 6.44 1.27
C MET A 113 3.07 7.37 2.06
N GLY A 114 3.92 6.81 2.92
CA GLY A 114 4.86 7.59 3.73
C GLY A 114 5.95 8.27 2.90
N ALA A 115 6.44 7.63 1.84
CA ALA A 115 7.44 8.21 0.95
C ALA A 115 6.93 9.48 0.22
N MET A 116 5.59 9.62 0.05
CA MET A 116 5.01 10.85 -0.51
C MET A 116 5.18 12.06 0.40
N TYR A 117 5.42 11.86 1.70
CA TYR A 117 5.72 12.93 2.66
C TYR A 117 7.22 13.20 2.82
N SER A 118 8.06 12.51 2.05
CA SER A 118 9.50 12.78 2.08
C SER A 118 9.84 14.14 1.47
N GLN A 119 10.77 14.85 2.10
CA GLN A 119 11.33 16.10 1.56
C GLN A 119 12.32 15.84 0.41
N ALA A 120 12.77 14.61 0.21
CA ALA A 120 13.68 14.22 -0.84
C ALA A 120 12.90 13.93 -2.14
N GLU A 121 12.98 14.80 -3.13
CA GLU A 121 12.29 14.65 -4.42
C GLU A 121 12.57 13.30 -5.10
N HIS A 122 13.79 12.78 -4.95
CA HIS A 122 14.14 11.48 -5.51
C HIS A 122 13.39 10.33 -4.85
N GLU A 123 13.10 10.38 -3.55
CA GLU A 123 12.29 9.38 -2.86
C GLU A 123 10.84 9.43 -3.35
N VAL A 124 10.28 10.62 -3.44
CA VAL A 124 8.94 10.84 -3.99
C VAL A 124 8.85 10.37 -5.45
N GLY A 125 9.85 10.71 -6.26
CA GLY A 125 9.93 10.26 -7.66
C GLY A 125 9.98 8.75 -7.78
N SER A 126 10.84 8.09 -7.00
CA SER A 126 10.94 6.62 -6.97
C SER A 126 9.66 5.96 -6.51
N ALA A 127 9.00 6.53 -5.50
CA ALA A 127 7.71 6.03 -5.04
C ALA A 127 6.63 6.14 -6.12
N LYS A 128 6.58 7.25 -6.87
CA LYS A 128 5.63 7.39 -8.00
C LYS A 128 5.83 6.35 -9.09
N VAL A 129 7.09 6.00 -9.41
CA VAL A 129 7.39 4.91 -10.35
C VAL A 129 6.88 3.56 -9.84
N ALA A 130 6.93 3.32 -8.54
CA ALA A 130 6.49 2.06 -7.93
C ALA A 130 4.96 1.93 -7.79
N LEU A 131 4.19 3.03 -7.84
CA LEU A 131 2.75 3.03 -7.55
C LEU A 131 1.95 2.07 -8.43
N ASP A 132 2.13 2.11 -9.75
CA ASP A 132 1.36 1.27 -10.68
C ASP A 132 1.71 -0.22 -10.52
N LEU A 133 2.97 -0.55 -10.22
CA LEU A 133 3.40 -1.94 -9.96
C LEU A 133 2.84 -2.45 -8.62
N ALA A 134 2.84 -1.61 -7.60
CA ALA A 134 2.26 -1.94 -6.29
C ALA A 134 0.75 -2.15 -6.40
N GLU A 135 0.04 -1.30 -7.14
CA GLU A 135 -1.37 -1.49 -7.45
C GLU A 135 -1.60 -2.84 -8.15
N LEU A 136 -0.84 -3.13 -9.21
CA LEU A 136 -0.94 -4.38 -9.94
C LEU A 136 -0.69 -5.60 -9.05
N PHE A 137 0.31 -5.52 -8.16
CA PHE A 137 0.61 -6.58 -7.21
C PHE A 137 -0.54 -6.80 -6.22
N ILE A 138 -0.98 -5.74 -5.53
CA ILE A 138 -1.99 -5.83 -4.47
C ILE A 138 -3.33 -6.35 -5.01
N TYR A 139 -3.79 -5.80 -6.14
CA TYR A 139 -5.06 -6.23 -6.74
C TYR A 139 -4.98 -7.55 -7.52
N SER A 140 -3.82 -8.19 -7.57
CA SER A 140 -3.67 -9.56 -8.06
C SER A 140 -3.67 -10.61 -6.93
N LEU A 141 -3.86 -10.20 -5.68
CA LEU A 141 -4.04 -11.14 -4.57
C LEU A 141 -5.40 -11.83 -4.68
N ASP A 142 -5.47 -13.06 -4.21
CA ASP A 142 -6.67 -13.89 -4.32
C ASP A 142 -7.91 -13.22 -3.74
N ASP A 143 -7.75 -12.48 -2.62
CA ASP A 143 -8.84 -11.76 -1.95
C ASP A 143 -9.60 -10.76 -2.86
N PHE A 144 -9.01 -10.35 -3.98
CA PHE A 144 -9.56 -9.35 -4.92
C PHE A 144 -9.94 -9.94 -6.28
N THR A 145 -9.89 -11.26 -6.43
CA THR A 145 -10.23 -11.94 -7.69
C THR A 145 -11.68 -12.36 -7.74
N ASP A 146 -12.26 -12.36 -8.93
CA ASP A 146 -13.65 -12.83 -9.14
C ASP A 146 -13.78 -14.31 -8.80
N GLU A 147 -12.73 -15.11 -9.02
CA GLU A 147 -12.67 -16.53 -8.67
C GLU A 147 -12.87 -16.74 -7.17
N PHE A 148 -12.23 -15.91 -6.35
CA PHE A 148 -12.39 -15.98 -4.89
C PHE A 148 -13.82 -15.62 -4.46
N GLU A 149 -14.40 -14.57 -5.05
CA GLU A 149 -15.79 -14.18 -4.81
C GLU A 149 -16.76 -15.33 -5.14
N ILE A 150 -16.60 -15.95 -6.32
CA ILE A 150 -17.39 -17.09 -6.74
C ILE A 150 -17.22 -18.29 -5.80
N GLN A 151 -16.00 -18.61 -5.38
CA GLN A 151 -15.74 -19.69 -4.43
C GLN A 151 -16.43 -19.45 -3.09
N GLN A 152 -16.40 -18.23 -2.59
CA GLN A 152 -17.10 -17.86 -1.36
C GLN A 152 -18.62 -18.05 -1.51
N MET A 153 -19.21 -17.58 -2.60
CA MET A 153 -20.65 -17.76 -2.87
C MET A 153 -21.06 -19.25 -2.92
N LEU A 154 -20.24 -20.08 -3.58
CA LEU A 154 -20.51 -21.51 -3.68
C LEU A 154 -20.39 -22.23 -2.31
N LYS A 155 -19.44 -21.84 -1.48
CA LYS A 155 -19.30 -22.37 -0.12
C LYS A 155 -20.50 -22.02 0.75
N PHE A 156 -21.03 -20.79 0.67
CA PHE A 156 -22.24 -20.40 1.40
C PHE A 156 -23.48 -21.17 0.95
N SER A 157 -23.56 -21.54 -0.33
CA SER A 157 -24.71 -22.28 -0.88
C SER A 157 -24.72 -23.75 -0.45
N SER A 158 -23.57 -24.33 -0.10
CA SER A 158 -23.43 -25.74 0.27
C SER A 158 -23.53 -25.99 1.78
N THR A 159 -23.51 -24.94 2.62
CA THR A 159 -23.53 -25.09 4.07
C THR A 159 -24.86 -24.58 4.67
N SER A 160 -25.95 -25.29 4.38
CA SER A 160 -27.18 -25.16 5.16
C SER A 160 -27.01 -25.87 6.51
N SER A 161 -26.53 -25.21 7.51
CA SER A 161 -26.52 -25.55 8.93
C SER A 161 -25.15 -25.47 9.57
N GLN A 162 -24.69 -24.27 9.82
CA GLN A 162 -23.96 -23.93 11.06
C GLN A 162 -23.62 -22.44 11.00
N ASN A 163 -24.03 -21.69 12.02
CA ASN A 163 -23.63 -20.29 12.26
C ASN A 163 -22.12 -20.17 12.45
N GLN A 164 -21.36 -20.28 11.38
CA GLN A 164 -19.97 -19.86 11.35
C GLN A 164 -19.96 -18.44 10.77
N THR A 165 -20.05 -17.46 11.65
CA THR A 165 -19.48 -16.14 11.38
C THR A 165 -17.98 -16.39 11.16
N SER A 166 -17.57 -16.56 9.92
CA SER A 166 -16.16 -16.65 9.57
C SER A 166 -15.50 -15.33 9.97
N VAL A 167 -14.74 -15.36 11.08
CA VAL A 167 -13.90 -14.23 11.46
C VAL A 167 -12.98 -13.98 10.26
N PRO A 168 -12.93 -12.74 9.75
CA PRO A 168 -12.05 -12.42 8.62
C PRO A 168 -10.65 -12.87 8.96
N SER A 169 -9.99 -13.54 8.00
CA SER A 169 -8.59 -13.89 8.19
C SER A 169 -7.80 -12.61 8.47
N TYR A 170 -6.94 -12.63 9.48
CA TYR A 170 -6.05 -11.50 9.78
C TYR A 170 -5.34 -10.99 8.53
N VAL A 171 -4.94 -11.90 7.64
CA VAL A 171 -4.28 -11.59 6.37
C VAL A 171 -5.23 -10.87 5.43
N ALA A 172 -6.48 -11.31 5.28
CA ALA A 172 -7.47 -10.65 4.41
C ALA A 172 -7.74 -9.21 4.86
N LEU A 173 -7.86 -8.97 6.18
CA LEU A 173 -7.98 -7.60 6.71
C LEU A 173 -6.76 -6.75 6.36
N LYS A 174 -5.53 -7.28 6.46
CA LYS A 174 -4.32 -6.56 6.12
C LYS A 174 -4.20 -6.27 4.61
N ASN A 175 -4.63 -7.21 3.78
CA ASN A 175 -4.71 -7.01 2.33
C ASN A 175 -5.73 -5.93 1.97
N LEU A 176 -6.88 -5.89 2.66
CA LEU A 176 -7.88 -4.85 2.49
C LEU A 176 -7.35 -3.46 2.91
N GLN A 177 -6.63 -3.38 4.04
CA GLN A 177 -5.95 -2.15 4.45
C GLN A 177 -4.94 -1.67 3.41
N ALA A 178 -4.16 -2.59 2.83
CA ALA A 178 -3.21 -2.30 1.76
C ALA A 178 -3.91 -1.75 0.50
N ALA A 179 -4.97 -2.42 0.05
CA ALA A 179 -5.75 -2.01 -1.12
C ALA A 179 -6.39 -0.63 -0.94
N TYR A 180 -6.93 -0.35 0.24
CA TYR A 180 -7.47 0.97 0.57
C TYR A 180 -6.39 2.07 0.50
N LEU A 181 -5.23 1.85 1.10
CA LEU A 181 -4.10 2.80 1.03
C LEU A 181 -3.66 3.05 -0.41
N MET A 182 -3.67 2.01 -1.26
CA MET A 182 -3.35 2.17 -2.68
C MET A 182 -4.37 3.03 -3.41
N ILE A 183 -5.67 2.87 -3.15
CA ILE A 183 -6.69 3.76 -3.72
C ILE A 183 -6.39 5.21 -3.36
N VAL A 184 -6.13 5.45 -2.08
CA VAL A 184 -5.88 6.82 -1.60
C VAL A 184 -4.65 7.41 -2.25
N VAL A 185 -3.49 6.74 -2.20
CA VAL A 185 -2.24 7.28 -2.77
C VAL A 185 -2.33 7.44 -4.27
N GLN A 186 -2.99 6.54 -5.00
CA GLN A 186 -3.21 6.68 -6.44
C GLN A 186 -4.15 7.84 -6.80
N THR A 187 -5.13 8.13 -5.93
CA THR A 187 -6.08 9.22 -6.19
C THR A 187 -5.40 10.58 -6.16
N TRP A 188 -4.44 10.81 -5.27
CA TRP A 188 -3.80 12.13 -5.17
C TRP A 188 -2.39 12.21 -5.77
N ALA A 189 -1.61 11.14 -5.78
CA ALA A 189 -0.23 11.12 -6.30
C ALA A 189 -0.08 10.40 -7.63
N GLY A 190 -1.05 9.57 -8.03
CA GLY A 190 -1.03 8.82 -9.28
C GLY A 190 -1.22 9.68 -10.52
N ASN A 191 -0.87 9.13 -11.68
CA ASN A 191 -1.18 9.74 -12.98
C ASN A 191 -2.69 9.71 -13.28
N ALA A 192 -3.13 10.36 -14.36
CA ALA A 192 -4.55 10.44 -14.71
C ALA A 192 -5.22 9.06 -14.90
N ALA A 193 -4.51 8.10 -15.50
CA ALA A 193 -5.02 6.74 -15.69
C ALA A 193 -5.13 5.98 -14.35
N ALA A 194 -4.14 6.13 -13.48
CA ALA A 194 -4.15 5.53 -12.14
C ALA A 194 -5.29 6.09 -11.28
N ARG A 195 -5.50 7.41 -11.27
CA ARG A 195 -6.64 8.04 -10.57
C ARG A 195 -7.98 7.50 -11.05
N ARG A 196 -8.13 7.37 -12.36
CA ARG A 196 -9.35 6.79 -12.95
C ARG A 196 -9.55 5.34 -12.52
N ARG A 197 -8.52 4.49 -12.57
CA ARG A 197 -8.60 3.10 -12.07
C ARG A 197 -8.97 3.06 -10.59
N ALA A 198 -8.34 3.90 -9.76
CA ALA A 198 -8.60 3.96 -8.33
C ALA A 198 -10.08 4.24 -8.03
N THR A 199 -10.69 5.21 -8.71
CA THR A 199 -12.07 5.64 -8.46
C THR A 199 -13.13 4.75 -9.12
N GLU A 200 -12.91 4.33 -10.38
CA GLU A 200 -13.93 3.62 -11.17
C GLU A 200 -13.88 2.09 -10.96
N THR A 201 -12.70 1.53 -10.71
CA THR A 201 -12.52 0.08 -10.66
C THR A 201 -12.13 -0.41 -9.26
N ARG A 202 -11.04 0.13 -8.70
CA ARG A 202 -10.46 -0.41 -7.46
C ARG A 202 -11.33 -0.17 -6.24
N PHE A 203 -11.99 0.97 -6.18
CA PHE A 203 -12.92 1.26 -5.10
C PHE A 203 -14.09 0.27 -5.06
N SER A 204 -14.66 -0.08 -6.21
CA SER A 204 -15.72 -1.08 -6.28
C SER A 204 -15.24 -2.48 -5.89
N THR A 205 -14.01 -2.84 -6.24
CA THR A 205 -13.40 -4.12 -5.83
C THR A 205 -13.26 -4.21 -4.31
N VAL A 206 -12.78 -3.16 -3.67
CA VAL A 206 -12.61 -3.12 -2.19
C VAL A 206 -13.95 -3.24 -1.46
N ILE A 207 -15.02 -2.60 -1.97
CA ILE A 207 -16.36 -2.70 -1.35
C ILE A 207 -16.94 -4.12 -1.44
N LYS A 208 -16.59 -4.88 -2.47
CA LYS A 208 -17.08 -6.25 -2.66
C LYS A 208 -16.42 -7.27 -1.72
N VAL A 209 -15.23 -6.97 -1.22
CA VAL A 209 -14.54 -7.87 -0.28
C VAL A 209 -15.39 -8.05 0.97
N ARG A 210 -15.92 -9.24 1.15
CA ARG A 210 -16.66 -9.64 2.36
C ARG A 210 -15.63 -10.13 3.39
N LEU A 211 -15.49 -9.36 4.44
CA LEU A 211 -14.71 -9.75 5.62
C LEU A 211 -15.50 -10.72 6.50
#